data_16096949f9123a6aa9ec03621b18f286
#
_entry.id   16096949f9123a6aa9ec03621b18f286
#
_cell.length_a   1.000
_cell.length_b   1.000
_cell.length_c   1.000
_cell.angle_alpha   90.00
_cell.angle_beta   90.00
_cell.angle_gamma   90.00
#
_symmetry.space_group_name_H-M   'P 1'
#
loop_
_entity.id
_entity.type
_entity.pdbx_description
1 polymer ?
#
loop_
_entity_poly.entity_id
_entity_poly.type
_entity_poly.pdbx_seq_one_letter_code
_entity_poly.pdbx_strand_id
1 'polypeptide(L)'
;MATLIDLAVDTSALTAILLGEPEAPALLSAMHAAPRIGLCAPNRTELLLVMQTRLGDTGVDRAKELLALEQVQTMPLDEALADAAADAYRRFGKGRHAAGLNFGDCFSYALASREQVPLLFKGDDFSKTDVRIAEQPAR
;
A
#
# COMPACT_ATOMS: atom_id res chain seq x y z
N MET A 1 14.22 -16.88 7.28
CA MET A 1 12.87 -17.29 6.86
C MET A 1 12.54 -16.70 5.50
N ALA A 2 11.83 -17.45 4.68
CA ALA A 2 11.37 -16.94 3.41
C ALA A 2 10.36 -15.80 3.60
N THR A 3 10.44 -14.78 2.76
CA THR A 3 9.50 -13.68 2.76
C THR A 3 8.16 -14.17 2.24
N LEU A 4 7.05 -13.78 2.88
CA LEU A 4 5.70 -14.17 2.48
C LEU A 4 5.21 -13.39 1.25
N ILE A 5 5.81 -12.23 0.98
CA ILE A 5 5.44 -11.35 -0.14
C ILE A 5 6.70 -10.84 -0.82
N ASP A 6 6.55 -10.40 -2.05
CA ASP A 6 7.65 -9.81 -2.85
C ASP A 6 7.49 -8.30 -2.99
N LEU A 7 6.29 -7.81 -2.77
CA LEU A 7 5.92 -6.39 -2.91
C LEU A 7 4.85 -6.07 -1.89
N ALA A 8 5.01 -4.95 -1.19
CA ALA A 8 3.92 -4.38 -0.40
C ALA A 8 3.26 -3.28 -1.22
N VAL A 9 1.95 -3.11 -1.07
CA VAL A 9 1.21 -2.09 -1.81
C VAL A 9 0.46 -1.18 -0.85
N ASP A 10 0.54 0.13 -1.08
CA ASP A 10 -0.21 1.12 -0.32
C ASP A 10 -1.58 1.37 -0.96
N THR A 11 -2.53 1.80 -0.16
CA THR A 11 -3.86 2.21 -0.62
C THR A 11 -3.80 3.22 -1.76
N SER A 12 -2.82 4.14 -1.75
CA SER A 12 -2.66 5.16 -2.78
C SER A 12 -2.47 4.58 -4.18
N ALA A 13 -1.70 3.50 -4.29
CA ALA A 13 -1.49 2.85 -5.58
C ALA A 13 -2.76 2.17 -6.09
N LEU A 14 -3.45 1.46 -5.22
CA LEU A 14 -4.70 0.76 -5.59
C LEU A 14 -5.80 1.75 -5.94
N THR A 15 -5.92 2.84 -5.20
CA THR A 15 -6.88 3.91 -5.48
C THR A 15 -6.60 4.53 -6.87
N ALA A 16 -5.34 4.83 -7.16
CA ALA A 16 -4.96 5.38 -8.47
C ALA A 16 -5.33 4.44 -9.62
N ILE A 17 -5.10 3.14 -9.45
CA ILE A 17 -5.49 2.14 -10.45
C ILE A 17 -7.00 2.13 -10.64
N LEU A 18 -7.75 2.07 -9.55
CA LEU A 18 -9.21 1.94 -9.61
C LEU A 18 -9.89 3.21 -10.14
N LEU A 19 -9.31 4.38 -9.90
CA LEU A 19 -9.84 5.64 -10.41
C LEU A 19 -9.31 5.98 -11.81
N GLY A 20 -8.45 5.16 -12.40
CA GLY A 20 -7.92 5.40 -13.74
C GLY A 20 -7.04 6.64 -13.83
N GLU A 21 -6.28 6.94 -12.77
CA GLU A 21 -5.37 8.08 -12.78
C GLU A 21 -4.20 7.85 -13.75
N PRO A 22 -3.47 8.92 -14.16
CA PRO A 22 -2.40 8.79 -15.17
C PRO A 22 -1.34 7.75 -14.83
N GLU A 23 -1.07 7.52 -13.55
CA GLU A 23 -0.08 6.54 -13.07
C GLU A 23 -0.58 5.10 -13.13
N ALA A 24 -1.88 4.86 -13.32
CA ALA A 24 -2.49 3.54 -13.23
C ALA A 24 -1.80 2.47 -14.08
N PRO A 25 -1.46 2.72 -15.36
CA PRO A 25 -0.81 1.69 -16.17
C PRO A 25 0.54 1.23 -15.60
N ALA A 26 1.37 2.17 -15.14
CA ALA A 26 2.67 1.83 -14.56
C ALA A 26 2.53 1.09 -13.24
N LEU A 27 1.58 1.52 -12.40
CA LEU A 27 1.31 0.87 -11.13
C LEU A 27 0.80 -0.57 -11.33
N LEU A 28 -0.12 -0.75 -12.28
CA LEU A 28 -0.67 -2.07 -12.57
C LEU A 28 0.41 -3.00 -13.16
N SER A 29 1.29 -2.48 -14.01
CA SER A 29 2.42 -3.25 -14.54
C SER A 29 3.36 -3.72 -13.42
N ALA A 30 3.64 -2.85 -12.44
CA ALA A 30 4.46 -3.22 -11.30
C ALA A 30 3.81 -4.35 -10.49
N MET A 31 2.49 -4.30 -10.30
CA MET A 31 1.76 -5.36 -9.61
C MET A 31 1.83 -6.68 -10.39
N HIS A 32 1.60 -6.63 -11.71
CA HIS A 32 1.66 -7.85 -12.54
C HIS A 32 3.04 -8.51 -12.52
N ALA A 33 4.10 -7.74 -12.35
CA ALA A 33 5.45 -8.27 -12.29
C ALA A 33 5.78 -8.94 -10.95
N ALA A 34 4.98 -8.71 -9.92
CA ALA A 34 5.23 -9.26 -8.58
C ALA A 34 4.44 -10.55 -8.36
N PRO A 35 5.11 -11.67 -8.03
CA PRO A 35 4.41 -12.95 -7.82
C PRO A 35 3.52 -12.95 -6.59
N ARG A 36 3.92 -12.23 -5.53
CA ARG A 36 3.20 -12.21 -4.25
C ARG A 36 3.15 -10.77 -3.73
N ILE A 37 1.95 -10.24 -3.62
CA ILE A 37 1.72 -8.85 -3.20
C ILE A 37 0.98 -8.83 -1.87
N GLY A 38 1.44 -8.03 -0.93
CA GLY A 38 0.81 -7.89 0.38
C GLY A 38 0.18 -6.52 0.58
N LEU A 39 -1.06 -6.52 1.04
CA LEU A 39 -1.76 -5.33 1.50
C LEU A 39 -2.06 -5.52 2.99
N CYS A 40 -1.62 -4.58 3.84
CA CYS A 40 -1.89 -4.67 5.26
C CYS A 40 -3.40 -4.57 5.53
N ALA A 41 -3.91 -5.35 6.47
CA ALA A 41 -5.35 -5.42 6.75
C ALA A 41 -6.02 -4.05 6.97
N PRO A 42 -5.45 -3.11 7.75
CA PRO A 42 -6.05 -1.77 7.87
C PRO A 42 -6.13 -1.02 6.54
N ASN A 43 -5.17 -1.22 5.66
CA ASN A 43 -5.17 -0.58 4.35
C ASN A 43 -6.25 -1.17 3.43
N ARG A 44 -6.59 -2.43 3.61
CA ARG A 44 -7.75 -3.02 2.91
C ARG A 44 -9.03 -2.31 3.31
N THR A 45 -9.25 -2.08 4.61
CA THR A 45 -10.40 -1.33 5.09
C THR A 45 -10.41 0.09 4.54
N GLU A 46 -9.27 0.76 4.59
CA GLU A 46 -9.12 2.13 4.05
C GLU A 46 -9.52 2.18 2.57
N LEU A 47 -9.02 1.25 1.77
CA LEU A 47 -9.36 1.20 0.35
C LEU A 47 -10.86 1.05 0.12
N LEU A 48 -11.50 0.14 0.84
CA LEU A 48 -12.94 -0.10 0.70
C LEU A 48 -13.74 1.14 1.11
N LEU A 49 -13.34 1.84 2.16
CA LEU A 49 -13.99 3.09 2.58
C LEU A 49 -13.81 4.19 1.55
N VAL A 50 -12.62 4.36 1.00
CA VAL A 50 -12.34 5.36 -0.03
C VAL A 50 -13.18 5.09 -1.28
N MET A 51 -13.23 3.83 -1.71
CA MET A 51 -13.98 3.47 -2.92
C MET A 51 -15.49 3.60 -2.70
N GLN A 52 -15.99 3.29 -1.50
CA GLN A 52 -17.39 3.52 -1.16
C GLN A 52 -17.74 5.00 -1.27
N THR A 53 -16.89 5.87 -0.73
CA THR A 53 -17.10 7.32 -0.77
C THR A 53 -17.03 7.88 -2.19
N ARG A 54 -16.08 7.40 -3.00
CA ARG A 54 -15.83 7.94 -4.33
C ARG A 54 -16.75 7.39 -5.40
N LEU A 55 -17.08 6.10 -5.37
CA LEU A 55 -17.81 5.42 -6.44
C LEU A 55 -18.97 4.54 -5.95
N GLY A 56 -19.28 4.57 -4.65
CA GLY A 56 -20.38 3.79 -4.09
C GLY A 56 -20.14 2.28 -4.15
N ASP A 57 -21.22 1.51 -4.16
CA ASP A 57 -21.16 0.05 -4.15
C ASP A 57 -20.38 -0.53 -5.32
N THR A 58 -20.50 0.07 -6.49
CA THR A 58 -19.74 -0.34 -7.68
C THR A 58 -18.24 -0.20 -7.45
N GLY A 59 -17.83 0.88 -6.79
CA GLY A 59 -16.41 1.07 -6.45
C GLY A 59 -15.90 0.01 -5.49
N VAL A 60 -16.69 -0.35 -4.50
CA VAL A 60 -16.34 -1.42 -3.56
C VAL A 60 -16.18 -2.74 -4.29
N ASP A 61 -17.12 -3.06 -5.19
CA ASP A 61 -17.04 -4.30 -5.99
C ASP A 61 -15.78 -4.35 -6.83
N ARG A 62 -15.43 -3.25 -7.49
CA ARG A 62 -14.19 -3.15 -8.27
C ARG A 62 -12.95 -3.33 -7.41
N ALA A 63 -12.95 -2.74 -6.22
CA ALA A 63 -11.84 -2.91 -5.30
C ALA A 63 -11.68 -4.36 -4.89
N LYS A 64 -12.79 -5.04 -4.58
CA LYS A 64 -12.76 -6.46 -4.22
C LYS A 64 -12.28 -7.35 -5.37
N GLU A 65 -12.63 -7.03 -6.60
CA GLU A 65 -12.12 -7.75 -7.78
C GLU A 65 -10.59 -7.59 -7.89
N LEU A 66 -10.07 -6.38 -7.70
CA LEU A 66 -8.63 -6.15 -7.73
C LEU A 66 -7.93 -6.91 -6.60
N LEU A 67 -8.50 -6.90 -5.41
CA LEU A 67 -7.95 -7.60 -4.26
C LEU A 67 -8.08 -9.13 -4.35
N ALA A 68 -8.93 -9.64 -5.24
CA ALA A 68 -9.11 -11.07 -5.47
C ALA A 68 -8.12 -11.65 -6.48
N LEU A 69 -7.25 -10.82 -7.07
CA LEU A 69 -6.19 -11.34 -7.94
C LEU A 69 -5.35 -12.36 -7.19
N GLU A 70 -4.97 -13.43 -7.87
CA GLU A 70 -4.30 -14.59 -7.25
C GLU A 70 -3.04 -14.20 -6.47
N GLN A 71 -2.25 -13.24 -6.98
CA GLN A 71 -1.02 -12.81 -6.33
C GLN A 71 -1.22 -11.87 -5.15
N VAL A 72 -2.43 -11.34 -4.93
CA VAL A 72 -2.70 -10.37 -3.87
C VAL A 72 -3.20 -11.09 -2.61
N GLN A 73 -2.60 -10.76 -1.48
CA GLN A 73 -3.06 -11.27 -0.19
C GLN A 73 -3.15 -10.14 0.83
N THR A 74 -4.17 -10.22 1.69
CA THR A 74 -4.30 -9.32 2.82
C THR A 74 -3.44 -9.85 3.96
N MET A 75 -2.50 -9.03 4.43
CA MET A 75 -1.58 -9.40 5.51
C MET A 75 -2.21 -9.02 6.85
N PRO A 76 -2.29 -9.96 7.78
CA PRO A 76 -2.92 -9.68 9.08
C PRO A 76 -2.15 -8.64 9.88
N LEU A 77 -2.87 -7.85 10.66
CA LEU A 77 -2.30 -6.89 11.60
C LEU A 77 -2.20 -7.57 12.97
N ASP A 78 -0.99 -7.89 13.38
CA ASP A 78 -0.72 -8.38 14.73
C ASP A 78 -0.21 -7.25 15.62
N GLU A 79 0.00 -7.55 16.90
CA GLU A 79 0.46 -6.55 17.88
C GLU A 79 1.81 -5.96 17.47
N ALA A 80 2.75 -6.79 17.03
CA ALA A 80 4.07 -6.32 16.65
C ALA A 80 4.00 -5.36 15.46
N LEU A 81 3.18 -5.65 14.47
CA LEU A 81 3.01 -4.77 13.31
C LEU A 81 2.29 -3.47 13.68
N ALA A 82 1.32 -3.54 14.59
CA ALA A 82 0.65 -2.36 15.10
C ALA A 82 1.64 -1.42 15.82
N ASP A 83 2.51 -1.99 16.65
CA ASP A 83 3.54 -1.21 17.34
C ASP A 83 4.55 -0.62 16.36
N ALA A 84 4.94 -1.38 15.33
CA ALA A 84 5.84 -0.89 14.29
C ALA A 84 5.22 0.28 13.51
N ALA A 85 3.93 0.24 13.25
CA ALA A 85 3.23 1.34 12.58
C ALA A 85 3.21 2.59 13.47
N ALA A 86 2.99 2.43 14.77
CA ALA A 86 3.06 3.55 15.71
C ALA A 86 4.47 4.15 15.76
N ASP A 87 5.51 3.32 15.72
CA ASP A 87 6.89 3.80 15.66
C ASP A 87 7.18 4.54 14.34
N ALA A 88 6.62 4.08 13.23
CA ALA A 88 6.73 4.77 11.95
C ALA A 88 6.15 6.18 12.03
N TYR A 89 5.02 6.35 12.70
CA TYR A 89 4.43 7.67 12.91
C TYR A 89 5.33 8.56 13.76
N ARG A 90 5.93 8.02 14.82
CA ARG A 90 6.87 8.76 15.66
C ARG A 90 8.05 9.27 14.84
N ARG A 91 8.54 8.49 13.89
CA ARG A 91 9.72 8.82 13.08
C ARG A 91 9.41 9.69 11.87
N PHE A 92 8.32 9.41 11.17
CA PHE A 92 8.01 10.01 9.87
C PHE A 92 6.62 10.63 9.77
N GLY A 93 5.89 10.71 10.86
CA GLY A 93 4.49 11.10 10.85
C GLY A 93 4.24 12.56 10.51
N LYS A 94 3.02 12.84 10.10
CA LYS A 94 2.53 14.17 9.79
C LYS A 94 2.68 15.07 11.01
N GLY A 95 3.28 16.25 10.79
CA GLY A 95 3.58 17.21 11.86
C GLY A 95 4.88 16.92 12.59
N ARG A 96 5.58 15.83 12.29
CA ARG A 96 6.85 15.44 12.93
C ARG A 96 8.02 15.38 11.96
N HIS A 97 7.74 15.02 10.71
CA HIS A 97 8.77 14.80 9.69
C HIS A 97 8.25 15.27 8.34
N ALA A 98 9.18 15.62 7.43
CA ALA A 98 8.84 16.09 6.08
C ALA A 98 8.07 15.03 5.26
N ALA A 99 8.27 13.74 5.55
CA ALA A 99 7.51 12.68 4.89
C ALA A 99 6.00 12.80 5.16
N GLY A 100 5.62 13.23 6.36
CA GLY A 100 4.23 13.52 6.68
C GLY A 100 3.30 12.31 6.61
N LEU A 101 3.78 11.13 7.03
CA LEU A 101 2.96 9.92 6.96
C LEU A 101 1.68 10.08 7.78
N ASN A 102 0.55 9.75 7.17
CA ASN A 102 -0.73 9.70 7.87
C ASN A 102 -0.91 8.32 8.53
N PHE A 103 -2.07 8.13 9.18
CA PHE A 103 -2.38 6.87 9.88
C PHE A 103 -2.24 5.65 8.96
N GLY A 104 -2.89 5.68 7.80
CA GLY A 104 -2.86 4.56 6.85
C GLY A 104 -1.46 4.27 6.30
N ASP A 105 -0.70 5.32 5.99
CA ASP A 105 0.65 5.20 5.46
C ASP A 105 1.57 4.43 6.40
N CYS A 106 1.37 4.59 7.70
CA CYS A 106 2.22 3.94 8.70
C CYS A 106 2.14 2.42 8.64
N PHE A 107 0.97 1.86 8.33
CA PHE A 107 0.80 0.42 8.19
C PHE A 107 1.49 -0.10 6.93
N SER A 108 1.39 0.62 5.82
CA SER A 108 2.08 0.25 4.58
C SER A 108 3.60 0.28 4.78
N TYR A 109 4.10 1.33 5.42
CA TYR A 109 5.52 1.45 5.74
C TYR A 109 5.98 0.29 6.63
N ALA A 110 5.24 0.02 7.71
CA ALA A 110 5.61 -1.02 8.67
C ALA A 110 5.63 -2.40 8.03
N LEU A 111 4.65 -2.71 7.17
CA LEU A 111 4.61 -3.99 6.46
C LEU A 111 5.81 -4.15 5.54
N ALA A 112 6.08 -3.16 4.70
CA ALA A 112 7.20 -3.21 3.76
C ALA A 112 8.54 -3.35 4.50
N SER A 113 8.71 -2.62 5.58
CA SER A 113 9.94 -2.67 6.38
C SER A 113 10.12 -4.02 7.06
N ARG A 114 9.07 -4.56 7.67
CA ARG A 114 9.14 -5.86 8.35
C ARG A 114 9.46 -6.98 7.38
N GLU A 115 8.81 -6.99 6.22
CA GLU A 115 9.01 -8.03 5.21
C GLU A 115 10.25 -7.78 4.35
N GLN A 116 10.89 -6.63 4.49
CA GLN A 116 12.08 -6.22 3.72
C GLN A 116 11.83 -6.29 2.21
N VAL A 117 10.71 -5.73 1.80
CA VAL A 117 10.30 -5.69 0.39
C VAL A 117 10.03 -4.25 -0.04
N PRO A 118 10.04 -3.98 -1.36
CA PRO A 118 9.69 -2.65 -1.85
C PRO A 118 8.21 -2.33 -1.59
N LEU A 119 7.91 -1.04 -1.49
CA LEU A 119 6.56 -0.53 -1.36
C LEU A 119 6.13 0.16 -2.64
N LEU A 120 4.99 -0.23 -3.18
CA LEU A 120 4.37 0.40 -4.34
C LEU A 120 3.34 1.43 -3.84
N PHE A 121 3.49 2.68 -4.27
CA PHE A 121 2.64 3.79 -3.84
C PHE A 121 2.57 4.86 -4.91
N LYS A 122 1.59 5.74 -4.77
CA LYS A 122 1.50 6.99 -5.54
C LYS A 122 1.81 8.16 -4.61
N GLY A 123 2.54 9.16 -5.11
CA GLY A 123 2.88 10.37 -4.36
C GLY A 123 4.32 10.38 -3.87
N ASP A 124 4.65 11.35 -3.00
CA ASP A 124 6.03 11.60 -2.59
C ASP A 124 6.31 11.26 -1.12
N ASP A 125 5.29 10.93 -0.35
CA ASP A 125 5.44 10.82 1.11
C ASP A 125 6.46 9.76 1.50
N PHE A 126 6.35 8.57 0.93
CA PHE A 126 7.24 7.47 1.27
C PHE A 126 8.68 7.67 0.77
N SER A 127 8.88 8.47 -0.28
CA SER A 127 10.22 8.71 -0.83
C SER A 127 11.13 9.48 0.13
N LYS A 128 10.56 10.10 1.16
CA LYS A 128 11.31 10.81 2.20
C LYS A 128 11.56 9.94 3.43
N THR A 129 11.20 8.68 3.39
CA THR A 129 11.49 7.69 4.42
C THR A 129 12.64 6.78 3.97
N ASP A 130 12.95 5.76 4.77
CA ASP A 130 13.95 4.75 4.45
C ASP A 130 13.36 3.49 3.80
N VAL A 131 12.08 3.49 3.44
CA VAL A 131 11.45 2.34 2.80
C VAL A 131 12.03 2.13 1.39
N ARG A 132 12.13 0.86 0.97
CA ARG A 132 12.52 0.57 -0.41
C ARG A 132 11.36 0.92 -1.33
N ILE A 133 11.67 1.63 -2.39
CA ILE A 133 10.66 2.10 -3.36
C ILE A 133 10.55 1.09 -4.48
N ALA A 134 9.33 0.64 -4.79
CA ALA A 134 9.09 -0.26 -5.91
C ALA A 134 9.33 0.48 -7.23
N GLU A 135 10.03 -0.19 -8.16
CA GLU A 135 10.23 0.34 -9.50
C GLU A 135 8.90 0.32 -10.27
N GLN A 136 8.68 1.38 -11.03
CA GLN A 136 7.54 1.46 -11.92
C GLN A 136 8.06 1.49 -13.35
N PRO A 137 7.56 0.58 -14.22
CA PRO A 137 7.97 0.59 -15.62
C PRO A 137 7.66 1.93 -16.28
N ALA A 138 8.50 2.32 -17.23
CA ALA A 138 8.23 3.51 -18.04
C ALA A 138 6.91 3.32 -18.80
N ARG A 139 6.18 4.42 -18.95
CA ARG A 139 4.92 4.41 -19.68
C ARG A 139 5.13 4.26 -21.17
#